data_23aeedcf05b843c65b4586082b557ce1
#
_entry.id   23aeedcf05b843c65b4586082b557ce1
#
_cell.length_a   1.000
_cell.length_b   1.000
_cell.length_c   1.000
_cell.angle_alpha   90.00
_cell.angle_beta   90.00
_cell.angle_gamma   90.00
#
_symmetry.space_group_name_H-M   'P 1'
#
loop_
_entity.id
_entity.type
_entity.pdbx_description
1 polymer ?
#
loop_
_entity_poly.entity_id
_entity_poly.type
_entity_poly.pdbx_seq_one_letter_code
_entity_poly.pdbx_strand_id
1 'polypeptide(L)'
;MKPSLFIASSAESVGVAFALQENLEHVAEVTVWSQGVFELSRFALESLLDVLDTADFGIFVFAPDDMLSIRGQDKQTVRDNVLFELGMFVGRLGRERNFVIIPRGNEESFRLPTDLLGLTPALYEASRQDGNLRATLGPASSKIMKSIAKLGANKPVVVTTQEAPPLEQQIIDYSDSDKRAILESWMGRRSTSENSSVIHFAEADQQLRLQPGSTKALIKSVATRWRYLVQHEGEHTILFRQENRPIRRSISF
;
A
#
# COMPACT_ATOMS: atom_id res chain seq x y z
N MET A 1 24.48 8.55 -9.79
CA MET A 1 23.90 8.09 -8.50
C MET A 1 23.57 6.63 -8.67
N LYS A 2 23.94 5.78 -7.71
CA LYS A 2 23.53 4.36 -7.73
C LYS A 2 22.04 4.26 -7.48
N PRO A 3 21.32 3.31 -8.13
CA PRO A 3 19.92 3.07 -7.82
C PRO A 3 19.77 2.46 -6.42
N SER A 4 18.64 2.74 -5.77
CA SER A 4 18.25 2.18 -4.47
C SER A 4 17.61 0.81 -4.67
N LEU A 5 18.01 -0.19 -3.87
CA LEU A 5 17.54 -1.55 -3.97
C LEU A 5 17.17 -2.09 -2.59
N PHE A 6 15.94 -2.56 -2.46
CA PHE A 6 15.44 -3.19 -1.24
C PHE A 6 15.46 -4.72 -1.36
N ILE A 7 15.87 -5.41 -0.29
CA ILE A 7 15.83 -6.88 -0.22
C ILE A 7 14.93 -7.33 0.92
N ALA A 8 13.89 -8.07 0.55
CA ALA A 8 12.97 -8.75 1.47
C ALA A 8 13.32 -10.23 1.60
N SER A 9 13.24 -10.78 2.80
CA SER A 9 13.39 -12.20 3.11
C SER A 9 12.67 -12.53 4.41
N SER A 10 12.48 -13.84 4.67
CA SER A 10 12.20 -14.31 6.02
C SER A 10 13.42 -14.11 6.94
N ALA A 11 13.21 -14.21 8.24
CA ALA A 11 14.31 -14.18 9.21
C ALA A 11 15.29 -15.36 9.01
N GLU A 12 14.76 -16.52 8.64
CA GLU A 12 15.52 -17.75 8.37
C GLU A 12 16.43 -17.58 7.15
N SER A 13 16.01 -16.78 6.18
CA SER A 13 16.72 -16.55 4.91
C SER A 13 17.53 -15.24 4.87
N VAL A 14 17.69 -14.55 6.00
CA VAL A 14 18.40 -13.26 6.07
C VAL A 14 19.86 -13.37 5.60
N GLY A 15 20.52 -14.51 5.80
CA GLY A 15 21.88 -14.77 5.31
C GLY A 15 21.98 -14.70 3.78
N VAL A 16 20.93 -15.15 3.06
CA VAL A 16 20.85 -15.03 1.59
C VAL A 16 20.71 -13.57 1.20
N ALA A 17 19.90 -12.79 1.93
CA ALA A 17 19.73 -11.35 1.69
C ALA A 17 21.06 -10.58 1.86
N PHE A 18 21.83 -10.86 2.91
CA PHE A 18 23.15 -10.25 3.11
C PHE A 18 24.16 -10.63 2.02
N ALA A 19 24.19 -11.90 1.60
CA ALA A 19 25.08 -12.31 0.51
C ALA A 19 24.72 -11.66 -0.83
N LEU A 20 23.43 -11.40 -1.09
CA LEU A 20 22.96 -10.60 -2.23
C LEU A 20 23.39 -9.14 -2.09
N GLN A 21 23.26 -8.55 -0.90
CA GLN A 21 23.73 -7.19 -0.62
C GLN A 21 25.21 -7.05 -0.96
N GLU A 22 26.07 -7.94 -0.44
CA GLU A 22 27.50 -7.93 -0.73
C GLU A 22 27.83 -8.06 -2.23
N ASN A 23 27.07 -8.87 -2.96
CA ASN A 23 27.27 -9.05 -4.40
C ASN A 23 26.83 -7.82 -5.21
N LEU A 24 25.90 -6.98 -4.71
CA LEU A 24 25.26 -5.91 -5.45
C LEU A 24 25.65 -4.50 -5.00
N GLU A 25 26.29 -4.32 -3.84
CA GLU A 25 26.65 -3.02 -3.24
C GLU A 25 27.47 -2.12 -4.15
N HIS A 26 28.24 -2.70 -5.08
CA HIS A 26 29.05 -1.94 -6.01
C HIS A 26 28.24 -1.31 -7.16
N VAL A 27 27.01 -1.81 -7.44
CA VAL A 27 26.13 -1.30 -8.52
C VAL A 27 24.86 -0.60 -8.00
N ALA A 28 24.45 -0.84 -6.75
CA ALA A 28 23.26 -0.28 -6.13
C ALA A 28 23.51 0.08 -4.66
N GLU A 29 22.69 0.98 -4.13
CA GLU A 29 22.57 1.23 -2.68
C GLU A 29 21.57 0.21 -2.13
N VAL A 30 22.09 -0.85 -1.50
CA VAL A 30 21.30 -2.01 -1.13
C VAL A 30 20.94 -1.96 0.36
N THR A 31 19.65 -2.04 0.67
CA THR A 31 19.11 -2.11 2.04
C THR A 31 18.38 -3.43 2.24
N VAL A 32 18.79 -4.22 3.23
CA VAL A 32 18.07 -5.41 3.66
C VAL A 32 17.01 -5.03 4.68
N TRP A 33 15.84 -5.67 4.63
CA TRP A 33 14.69 -5.37 5.49
C TRP A 33 15.03 -5.27 7.00
N SER A 34 16.03 -6.02 7.47
CA SER A 34 16.48 -6.02 8.87
C SER A 34 17.39 -4.85 9.26
N GLN A 35 17.75 -3.97 8.31
CA GLN A 35 18.71 -2.89 8.49
C GLN A 35 18.00 -1.54 8.72
N GLY A 36 17.24 -1.43 9.81
CA GLY A 36 16.64 -0.15 10.24
C GLY A 36 15.42 0.29 9.42
N VAL A 37 14.84 -0.60 8.61
CA VAL A 37 13.62 -0.32 7.85
C VAL A 37 12.40 -0.20 8.77
N PHE A 38 12.35 -1.03 9.80
CA PHE A 38 11.23 -1.05 10.75
C PHE A 38 11.64 -0.33 12.05
N GLU A 39 11.08 0.84 12.26
CA GLU A 39 11.31 1.66 13.45
C GLU A 39 10.41 1.23 14.61
N LEU A 40 10.91 1.42 15.85
CA LEU A 40 10.10 1.22 17.07
C LEU A 40 8.91 2.20 17.06
N SER A 41 7.75 1.70 17.44
CA SER A 41 6.50 2.48 17.55
C SER A 41 5.87 2.95 16.22
N ARG A 42 6.36 2.47 15.07
CA ARG A 42 5.70 2.64 13.78
C ARG A 42 5.06 1.33 13.30
N PHE A 43 3.96 1.42 12.57
CA PHE A 43 3.40 0.24 11.91
C PHE A 43 4.32 -0.24 10.80
N ALA A 44 4.53 -1.55 10.72
CA ALA A 44 5.40 -2.16 9.71
C ALA A 44 5.02 -1.75 8.28
N LEU A 45 3.73 -1.62 8.00
CA LEU A 45 3.22 -1.18 6.71
C LEU A 45 3.64 0.25 6.36
N GLU A 46 3.64 1.18 7.31
CA GLU A 46 4.08 2.57 7.07
C GLU A 46 5.56 2.62 6.70
N SER A 47 6.41 1.89 7.43
CA SER A 47 7.84 1.78 7.12
C SER A 47 8.08 1.17 5.74
N LEU A 48 7.27 0.19 5.35
CA LEU A 48 7.35 -0.43 4.02
C LEU A 48 6.94 0.55 2.91
N LEU A 49 5.95 1.39 3.14
CA LEU A 49 5.54 2.44 2.19
C LEU A 49 6.66 3.48 1.97
N ASP A 50 7.35 3.90 3.04
CA ASP A 50 8.49 4.83 2.94
C ASP A 50 9.63 4.23 2.09
N VAL A 51 9.93 2.95 2.29
CA VAL A 51 10.93 2.23 1.47
C VAL A 51 10.47 2.15 0.01
N LEU A 52 9.20 1.85 -0.20
CA LEU A 52 8.61 1.72 -1.53
C LEU A 52 8.65 3.03 -2.33
N ASP A 53 8.55 4.17 -1.65
CA ASP A 53 8.64 5.49 -2.28
C ASP A 53 10.06 5.87 -2.71
N THR A 54 11.07 5.27 -2.07
CA THR A 54 12.49 5.57 -2.32
C THR A 54 13.23 4.50 -3.12
N ALA A 55 12.68 3.27 -3.19
CA ALA A 55 13.31 2.16 -3.88
C ALA A 55 13.15 2.26 -5.41
N ASP A 56 14.23 1.95 -6.12
CA ASP A 56 14.23 1.78 -7.58
C ASP A 56 13.98 0.32 -7.99
N PHE A 57 14.35 -0.64 -7.12
CA PHE A 57 14.26 -2.07 -7.36
C PHE A 57 13.93 -2.83 -6.07
N GLY A 58 13.31 -4.01 -6.22
CA GLY A 58 13.07 -4.97 -5.14
C GLY A 58 13.65 -6.35 -5.44
N ILE A 59 14.23 -7.01 -4.43
CA ILE A 59 14.58 -8.43 -4.46
C ILE A 59 13.82 -9.14 -3.34
N PHE A 60 13.22 -10.27 -3.67
CA PHE A 60 12.41 -11.06 -2.75
C PHE A 60 12.96 -12.48 -2.69
N VAL A 61 13.52 -12.84 -1.53
CA VAL A 61 14.06 -14.17 -1.30
C VAL A 61 12.92 -15.07 -0.87
N PHE A 62 12.55 -16.00 -1.73
CA PHE A 62 11.54 -17.00 -1.48
C PHE A 62 12.21 -18.29 -1.02
N ALA A 63 11.94 -18.70 0.21
CA ALA A 63 12.41 -19.93 0.79
C ALA A 63 11.22 -20.75 1.34
N PRO A 64 11.35 -22.07 1.49
CA PRO A 64 10.29 -22.93 1.99
C PRO A 64 10.18 -22.84 3.51
N ASP A 65 9.96 -21.62 4.03
CA ASP A 65 10.05 -21.33 5.46
C ASP A 65 8.76 -21.63 6.22
N ASP A 66 7.62 -21.68 5.54
CA ASP A 66 6.32 -21.94 6.14
C ASP A 66 5.67 -23.20 5.55
N MET A 67 4.81 -23.84 6.34
CA MET A 67 4.00 -24.99 5.92
C MET A 67 2.53 -24.61 5.89
N LEU A 68 1.88 -24.86 4.76
CA LEU A 68 0.47 -24.61 4.57
C LEU A 68 -0.29 -25.90 4.33
N SER A 69 -1.24 -26.23 5.19
CA SER A 69 -2.13 -27.38 5.01
C SER A 69 -3.36 -27.00 4.21
N ILE A 70 -3.47 -27.50 2.97
CA ILE A 70 -4.61 -27.24 2.09
C ILE A 70 -5.25 -28.58 1.71
N ARG A 71 -6.53 -28.74 2.05
CA ARG A 71 -7.31 -29.94 1.73
C ARG A 71 -6.62 -31.23 2.18
N GLY A 72 -5.97 -31.21 3.37
CA GLY A 72 -5.26 -32.36 3.93
C GLY A 72 -3.90 -32.66 3.29
N GLN A 73 -3.35 -31.77 2.49
CA GLN A 73 -2.00 -31.84 1.95
C GLN A 73 -1.15 -30.71 2.50
N ASP A 74 -0.03 -31.06 3.13
CA ASP A 74 0.95 -30.09 3.59
C ASP A 74 1.86 -29.70 2.43
N LYS A 75 1.93 -28.38 2.16
CA LYS A 75 2.80 -27.80 1.12
C LYS A 75 3.69 -26.75 1.74
N GLN A 76 4.92 -26.74 1.32
CA GLN A 76 5.84 -25.65 1.63
C GLN A 76 5.39 -24.38 0.92
N THR A 77 5.45 -23.28 1.63
CA THR A 77 5.08 -21.97 1.08
C THR A 77 6.08 -20.91 1.49
N VAL A 78 6.09 -19.84 0.75
CA VAL A 78 6.82 -18.61 1.10
C VAL A 78 6.08 -17.94 2.24
N ARG A 79 6.81 -17.27 3.12
CA ARG A 79 6.22 -16.46 4.19
C ARG A 79 5.29 -15.37 3.61
N ASP A 80 4.09 -15.30 4.12
CA ASP A 80 3.03 -14.41 3.62
C ASP A 80 3.46 -12.94 3.54
N ASN A 81 4.26 -12.46 4.50
CA ASN A 81 4.77 -11.09 4.49
C ASN A 81 5.63 -10.80 3.26
N VAL A 82 6.55 -11.70 2.89
CA VAL A 82 7.43 -11.52 1.73
C VAL A 82 6.62 -11.50 0.42
N LEU A 83 5.55 -12.30 0.37
CA LEU A 83 4.64 -12.30 -0.77
C LEU A 83 3.83 -11.00 -0.86
N PHE A 84 3.34 -10.49 0.27
CA PHE A 84 2.64 -9.22 0.36
C PHE A 84 3.53 -8.05 -0.09
N GLU A 85 4.77 -8.01 0.41
CA GLU A 85 5.79 -7.02 0.04
C GLU A 85 6.07 -7.04 -1.46
N LEU A 86 6.27 -8.23 -2.05
CA LEU A 86 6.42 -8.38 -3.50
C LEU A 86 5.23 -7.78 -4.26
N GLY A 87 3.99 -8.07 -3.82
CA GLY A 87 2.79 -7.54 -4.43
C GLY A 87 2.75 -6.01 -4.46
N MET A 88 3.11 -5.37 -3.34
CA MET A 88 3.19 -3.92 -3.24
C MET A 88 4.27 -3.33 -4.17
N PHE A 89 5.46 -3.94 -4.17
CA PHE A 89 6.56 -3.50 -5.03
C PHE A 89 6.24 -3.67 -6.52
N VAL A 90 5.62 -4.77 -6.91
CA VAL A 90 5.17 -4.99 -8.31
C VAL A 90 4.12 -3.94 -8.71
N GLY A 91 3.20 -3.62 -7.81
CA GLY A 91 2.19 -2.58 -8.05
C GLY A 91 2.78 -1.18 -8.21
N ARG A 92 3.85 -0.86 -7.48
CA ARG A 92 4.49 0.47 -7.50
C ARG A 92 5.55 0.63 -8.58
N LEU A 93 6.47 -0.34 -8.71
CA LEU A 93 7.65 -0.26 -9.55
C LEU A 93 7.49 -0.98 -10.91
N GLY A 94 6.45 -1.79 -11.05
CA GLY A 94 6.27 -2.68 -12.19
C GLY A 94 7.09 -3.98 -12.05
N ARG A 95 6.73 -5.00 -12.87
CA ARG A 95 7.32 -6.33 -12.78
C ARG A 95 8.81 -6.39 -13.11
N GLU A 96 9.26 -5.54 -14.03
CA GLU A 96 10.64 -5.57 -14.54
C GLU A 96 11.69 -5.12 -13.51
N ARG A 97 11.27 -4.44 -12.44
CA ARG A 97 12.13 -3.92 -11.37
C ARG A 97 12.10 -4.78 -10.11
N ASN A 98 11.39 -5.90 -10.15
CA ASN A 98 11.24 -6.81 -9.02
C ASN A 98 11.77 -8.20 -9.36
N PHE A 99 12.67 -8.70 -8.54
CA PHE A 99 13.37 -9.97 -8.76
C PHE A 99 13.02 -10.96 -7.65
N VAL A 100 12.67 -12.17 -8.03
CA VAL A 100 12.42 -13.27 -7.09
C VAL A 100 13.60 -14.23 -7.14
N ILE A 101 14.13 -14.59 -5.95
CA ILE A 101 15.24 -15.53 -5.78
C ILE A 101 14.69 -16.79 -5.10
N ILE A 102 14.94 -17.95 -5.68
CA ILE A 102 14.45 -19.24 -5.18
C ILE A 102 15.60 -20.24 -5.11
N PRO A 103 15.72 -21.06 -4.06
CA PRO A 103 16.66 -22.17 -4.02
C PRO A 103 16.31 -23.21 -5.10
N ARG A 104 17.32 -23.71 -5.80
CA ARG A 104 17.17 -24.73 -6.86
C ARG A 104 16.63 -26.02 -6.28
N GLY A 105 15.80 -26.72 -7.06
CA GLY A 105 15.17 -27.99 -6.66
C GLY A 105 13.86 -27.84 -5.89
N ASN A 106 13.45 -26.60 -5.59
CA ASN A 106 12.19 -26.32 -4.90
C ASN A 106 11.16 -25.62 -5.80
N GLU A 107 11.43 -25.47 -7.10
CA GLU A 107 10.61 -24.69 -8.03
C GLU A 107 9.17 -25.20 -8.11
N GLU A 108 8.98 -26.54 -8.04
CA GLU A 108 7.66 -27.17 -8.08
C GLU A 108 6.97 -27.23 -6.70
N SER A 109 7.75 -27.11 -5.63
CA SER A 109 7.26 -27.17 -4.25
C SER A 109 6.66 -25.84 -3.81
N PHE A 110 7.09 -24.74 -4.42
CA PHE A 110 6.57 -23.42 -4.12
C PHE A 110 5.22 -23.19 -4.75
N ARG A 111 4.24 -22.91 -3.92
CA ARG A 111 2.99 -22.34 -4.39
C ARG A 111 3.16 -20.83 -4.61
N LEU A 112 3.42 -20.44 -5.83
CA LEU A 112 3.25 -19.03 -6.22
C LEU A 112 1.77 -18.78 -6.57
N PRO A 113 1.22 -17.63 -6.20
CA PRO A 113 -0.07 -17.19 -6.72
C PRO A 113 -0.04 -17.19 -8.25
N THR A 114 -1.13 -17.65 -8.87
CA THR A 114 -1.25 -17.74 -10.34
C THR A 114 -1.02 -16.39 -11.03
N ASP A 115 -1.36 -15.30 -10.36
CA ASP A 115 -1.20 -13.93 -10.87
C ASP A 115 0.28 -13.48 -10.94
N LEU A 116 1.17 -14.18 -10.22
CA LEU A 116 2.63 -14.01 -10.33
C LEU A 116 3.26 -14.95 -11.38
N LEU A 117 2.47 -15.80 -12.05
CA LEU A 117 2.91 -16.60 -13.19
C LEU A 117 3.34 -15.66 -14.33
N GLY A 118 4.63 -15.57 -14.56
CA GLY A 118 5.25 -14.65 -15.53
C GLY A 118 6.45 -13.90 -14.96
N LEU A 119 6.67 -13.98 -13.64
CA LEU A 119 7.96 -13.68 -13.02
C LEU A 119 8.84 -14.93 -13.15
N THR A 120 9.91 -14.83 -13.93
CA THR A 120 10.92 -15.90 -14.01
C THR A 120 11.87 -15.72 -12.83
N PRO A 121 11.86 -16.59 -11.82
CA PRO A 121 12.76 -16.44 -10.67
C PRO A 121 14.22 -16.69 -11.07
N ALA A 122 15.13 -16.06 -10.35
CA ALA A 122 16.53 -16.39 -10.41
C ALA A 122 16.83 -17.50 -9.40
N LEU A 123 17.45 -18.58 -9.87
CA LEU A 123 17.72 -19.77 -9.07
C LEU A 123 19.14 -19.72 -8.51
N TYR A 124 19.31 -20.20 -7.27
CA TYR A 124 20.62 -20.41 -6.67
C TYR A 124 20.75 -21.82 -6.07
N GLU A 125 21.98 -22.34 -5.98
CA GLU A 125 22.27 -23.67 -5.43
C GLU A 125 22.43 -23.57 -3.92
N ALA A 126 21.40 -24.00 -3.16
CA ALA A 126 21.42 -23.91 -1.70
C ALA A 126 22.28 -24.99 -1.04
N SER A 127 22.50 -26.14 -1.72
CA SER A 127 23.21 -27.30 -1.18
C SER A 127 24.70 -27.31 -1.51
N ARG A 128 25.29 -26.13 -1.78
CA ARG A 128 26.73 -26.04 -2.05
C ARG A 128 27.57 -26.51 -0.86
N GLN A 129 28.51 -27.41 -1.11
CA GLN A 129 29.26 -28.10 -0.05
C GLN A 129 30.10 -27.16 0.83
N ASP A 130 30.63 -26.06 0.27
CA ASP A 130 31.41 -25.06 0.99
C ASP A 130 30.57 -24.00 1.74
N GLY A 131 29.23 -24.06 1.62
CA GLY A 131 28.32 -23.10 2.25
C GLY A 131 28.50 -21.67 1.81
N ASN A 132 29.25 -21.39 0.74
CA ASN A 132 29.55 -20.03 0.27
C ASN A 132 28.36 -19.41 -0.48
N LEU A 133 27.50 -18.71 0.26
CA LEU A 133 26.30 -18.07 -0.27
C LEU A 133 26.63 -17.01 -1.33
N ARG A 134 27.73 -16.26 -1.19
CA ARG A 134 28.12 -15.25 -2.19
C ARG A 134 28.40 -15.89 -3.54
N ALA A 135 29.16 -16.99 -3.53
CA ALA A 135 29.51 -17.69 -4.76
C ALA A 135 28.29 -18.33 -5.41
N THR A 136 27.39 -18.92 -4.63
CA THR A 136 26.17 -19.57 -5.14
C THR A 136 25.16 -18.57 -5.71
N LEU A 137 25.11 -17.36 -5.17
CA LEU A 137 24.24 -16.28 -5.65
C LEU A 137 24.86 -15.46 -6.82
N GLY A 138 26.13 -15.68 -7.14
CA GLY A 138 26.82 -14.95 -8.20
C GLY A 138 26.09 -14.93 -9.54
N PRO A 139 25.61 -16.08 -10.07
CA PRO A 139 24.83 -16.12 -11.32
C PRO A 139 23.52 -15.32 -11.27
N ALA A 140 22.81 -15.39 -10.15
CA ALA A 140 21.59 -14.62 -9.93
C ALA A 140 21.88 -13.12 -9.86
N SER A 141 22.87 -12.72 -9.06
CA SER A 141 23.34 -11.33 -8.93
C SER A 141 23.78 -10.76 -10.28
N SER A 142 24.50 -11.54 -11.11
CA SER A 142 24.92 -11.10 -12.45
C SER A 142 23.73 -10.78 -13.37
N LYS A 143 22.64 -11.54 -13.32
CA LYS A 143 21.40 -11.27 -14.08
C LYS A 143 20.74 -9.98 -13.59
N ILE A 144 20.65 -9.80 -12.26
CA ILE A 144 20.08 -8.61 -11.63
C ILE A 144 20.90 -7.37 -12.01
N MET A 145 22.23 -7.42 -11.93
CA MET A 145 23.10 -6.33 -12.34
C MET A 145 22.87 -5.88 -13.79
N LYS A 146 22.68 -6.84 -14.70
CA LYS A 146 22.36 -6.52 -16.11
C LYS A 146 21.02 -5.80 -16.23
N SER A 147 20.00 -6.21 -15.45
CA SER A 147 18.69 -5.55 -15.44
C SER A 147 18.77 -4.15 -14.83
N ILE A 148 19.51 -3.98 -13.73
CA ILE A 148 19.77 -2.67 -13.12
C ILE A 148 20.48 -1.74 -14.11
N ALA A 149 21.53 -2.22 -14.80
CA ALA A 149 22.27 -1.45 -15.79
C ALA A 149 21.39 -1.03 -16.99
N LYS A 150 20.47 -1.90 -17.41
CA LYS A 150 19.54 -1.63 -18.52
C LYS A 150 18.47 -0.61 -18.15
N LEU A 151 17.86 -0.74 -16.96
CA LEU A 151 16.71 0.05 -16.54
C LEU A 151 17.09 1.37 -15.86
N GLY A 152 18.27 1.42 -15.22
CA GLY A 152 18.72 2.56 -14.43
C GLY A 152 17.85 2.81 -13.19
N ALA A 153 18.19 3.86 -12.42
CA ALA A 153 17.35 4.32 -11.34
C ALA A 153 15.93 4.58 -11.87
N ASN A 154 14.95 4.22 -11.09
CA ASN A 154 13.57 4.58 -11.36
C ASN A 154 13.55 6.11 -11.18
N LYS A 155 13.88 6.82 -12.27
CA LYS A 155 13.56 8.24 -12.23
C LYS A 155 12.13 8.24 -11.79
N PRO A 156 11.81 8.88 -10.62
CA PRO A 156 10.41 9.17 -10.41
C PRO A 156 10.04 9.71 -11.76
N VAL A 157 9.04 9.15 -12.42
CA VAL A 157 8.27 9.97 -13.30
C VAL A 157 8.00 11.13 -12.35
N VAL A 158 8.83 12.17 -12.42
CA VAL A 158 8.34 13.47 -12.21
C VAL A 158 7.21 13.41 -13.23
N VAL A 159 6.06 12.94 -12.79
CA VAL A 159 4.86 13.64 -13.09
C VAL A 159 5.34 15.02 -12.66
N THR A 160 6.05 15.72 -13.57
CA THR A 160 5.86 17.11 -13.66
C THR A 160 4.35 17.09 -13.56
N THR A 161 3.89 17.32 -12.36
CA THR A 161 2.76 18.16 -12.24
C THR A 161 3.28 19.39 -12.99
N GLN A 162 3.34 19.28 -14.34
CA GLN A 162 2.76 20.35 -15.11
C GLN A 162 1.51 20.42 -14.32
N GLU A 163 1.51 21.39 -13.33
CA GLU A 163 0.26 21.79 -12.73
C GLU A 163 -0.69 21.65 -13.87
N ALA A 164 -1.33 20.45 -13.85
CA ALA A 164 -2.25 20.07 -14.90
C ALA A 164 -3.14 21.25 -14.84
N PRO A 165 -3.05 22.14 -15.87
CA PRO A 165 -3.53 23.51 -15.83
C PRO A 165 -4.72 23.41 -14.95
N PRO A 166 -4.68 24.03 -13.71
CA PRO A 166 -5.36 23.62 -12.49
C PRO A 166 -6.66 23.08 -13.00
N LEU A 167 -6.82 21.72 -12.88
CA LEU A 167 -7.94 21.03 -13.57
C LEU A 167 -9.06 21.97 -13.23
N GLU A 168 -9.36 22.88 -14.19
CA GLU A 168 -10.42 23.84 -13.97
C GLU A 168 -11.48 22.95 -13.45
N GLN A 169 -11.55 22.93 -12.09
CA GLN A 169 -12.30 21.91 -11.36
C GLN A 169 -13.65 22.11 -11.98
N GLN A 170 -13.95 21.26 -12.98
CA GLN A 170 -15.20 21.39 -13.69
C GLN A 170 -16.20 21.15 -12.59
N ILE A 171 -16.59 22.27 -11.98
CA ILE A 171 -17.66 22.31 -11.02
C ILE A 171 -18.83 21.81 -11.84
N ILE A 172 -19.11 20.52 -11.70
CA ILE A 172 -20.20 19.88 -12.42
C ILE A 172 -21.46 20.56 -11.91
N ASP A 173 -22.24 21.10 -12.81
CA ASP A 173 -23.51 21.70 -12.44
C ASP A 173 -24.53 20.60 -12.14
N TYR A 174 -24.43 20.07 -10.92
CA TYR A 174 -25.34 19.07 -10.42
C TYR A 174 -26.73 19.69 -10.18
N SER A 175 -27.77 18.94 -10.49
CA SER A 175 -29.12 19.29 -10.03
C SER A 175 -29.19 19.29 -8.50
N ASP A 176 -30.13 20.02 -7.91
CA ASP A 176 -30.31 20.03 -6.44
C ASP A 176 -30.61 18.64 -5.88
N SER A 177 -31.21 17.75 -6.67
CA SER A 177 -31.43 16.35 -6.33
C SER A 177 -30.10 15.59 -6.20
N ASP A 178 -29.19 15.78 -7.16
CA ASP A 178 -27.89 15.12 -7.15
C ASP A 178 -26.99 15.65 -6.04
N LYS A 179 -26.96 16.98 -5.85
CA LYS A 179 -26.24 17.62 -4.73
C LYS A 179 -26.71 17.06 -3.39
N ARG A 180 -28.01 16.87 -3.22
CA ARG A 180 -28.58 16.27 -2.01
C ARG A 180 -28.15 14.83 -1.83
N ALA A 181 -28.20 14.03 -2.88
CA ALA A 181 -27.77 12.62 -2.84
C ALA A 181 -26.28 12.48 -2.51
N ILE A 182 -25.43 13.35 -3.06
CA ILE A 182 -24.00 13.41 -2.75
C ILE A 182 -23.77 13.72 -1.27
N LEU A 183 -24.43 14.74 -0.73
CA LEU A 183 -24.34 15.12 0.68
C LEU A 183 -24.90 14.03 1.60
N GLU A 184 -25.99 13.36 1.24
CA GLU A 184 -26.54 12.21 1.99
C GLU A 184 -25.51 11.06 2.06
N SER A 185 -24.91 10.71 0.93
CA SER A 185 -23.88 9.67 0.87
C SER A 185 -22.65 10.05 1.69
N TRP A 186 -22.23 11.30 1.64
CA TRP A 186 -21.09 11.81 2.40
C TRP A 186 -21.34 11.75 3.91
N MET A 187 -22.48 12.25 4.40
CA MET A 187 -22.84 12.15 5.81
C MET A 187 -23.01 10.72 6.28
N GLY A 188 -23.53 9.84 5.43
CA GLY A 188 -23.74 8.43 5.77
C GLY A 188 -22.45 7.61 5.90
N ARG A 189 -21.35 8.04 5.28
CA ARG A 189 -20.02 7.40 5.38
C ARG A 189 -19.21 7.88 6.58
N ARG A 190 -19.55 9.03 7.14
CA ARG A 190 -18.86 9.61 8.29
C ARG A 190 -19.36 8.99 9.59
N SER A 191 -18.47 8.88 10.56
CA SER A 191 -18.82 8.48 11.92
C SER A 191 -19.71 9.53 12.61
N THR A 192 -20.37 9.14 13.68
CA THR A 192 -21.16 10.07 14.50
C THR A 192 -20.31 11.23 15.06
N SER A 193 -19.06 10.96 15.46
CA SER A 193 -18.16 11.99 15.98
C SER A 193 -17.76 12.99 14.90
N GLU A 194 -17.51 12.54 13.68
CA GLU A 194 -17.19 13.42 12.54
C GLU A 194 -18.38 14.27 12.13
N ASN A 195 -19.59 13.72 12.14
CA ASN A 195 -20.81 14.47 11.85
C ASN A 195 -21.18 15.45 12.97
N SER A 196 -20.70 15.20 14.19
CA SER A 196 -20.87 16.07 15.37
C SER A 196 -19.66 16.97 15.62
N SER A 197 -18.75 17.07 14.67
CA SER A 197 -17.68 18.07 14.63
C SER A 197 -18.06 19.26 13.76
N VAL A 198 -17.27 20.33 13.83
CA VAL A 198 -17.51 21.52 13.00
C VAL A 198 -17.31 21.16 11.53
N ILE A 199 -18.30 21.45 10.71
CA ILE A 199 -18.25 21.28 9.25
C ILE A 199 -18.09 22.66 8.61
N HIS A 200 -17.03 22.83 7.82
CA HIS A 200 -16.78 24.03 7.02
C HIS A 200 -17.44 23.87 5.65
N PHE A 201 -18.36 24.78 5.30
CA PHE A 201 -19.13 24.66 4.05
C PHE A 201 -18.24 24.66 2.81
N ALA A 202 -17.26 25.56 2.74
CA ALA A 202 -16.37 25.65 1.59
C ALA A 202 -15.48 24.39 1.42
N GLU A 203 -15.00 23.82 2.51
CA GLU A 203 -14.22 22.59 2.47
C GLU A 203 -15.07 21.39 2.00
N ALA A 204 -16.31 21.30 2.48
CA ALA A 204 -17.24 20.27 2.05
C ALA A 204 -17.60 20.42 0.57
N ASP A 205 -17.89 21.64 0.09
CA ASP A 205 -18.15 21.90 -1.32
C ASP A 205 -16.94 21.49 -2.19
N GLN A 206 -15.72 21.84 -1.78
CA GLN A 206 -14.50 21.48 -2.47
C GLN A 206 -14.27 19.97 -2.49
N GLN A 207 -14.38 19.31 -1.33
CA GLN A 207 -14.21 17.87 -1.18
C GLN A 207 -15.19 17.08 -2.06
N LEU A 208 -16.43 17.56 -2.15
CA LEU A 208 -17.51 16.92 -2.89
C LEU A 208 -17.64 17.40 -4.33
N ARG A 209 -16.78 18.33 -4.77
CA ARG A 209 -16.81 18.97 -6.09
C ARG A 209 -18.16 19.60 -6.41
N LEU A 210 -18.80 20.18 -5.41
CA LEU A 210 -20.06 20.90 -5.52
C LEU A 210 -19.79 22.38 -5.82
N GLN A 211 -20.79 23.05 -6.38
CA GLN A 211 -20.75 24.50 -6.53
C GLN A 211 -20.64 25.19 -5.16
N PRO A 212 -19.86 26.27 -5.04
CA PRO A 212 -19.75 27.03 -3.80
C PRO A 212 -21.11 27.42 -3.23
N GLY A 213 -21.34 27.12 -1.96
CA GLY A 213 -22.59 27.37 -1.25
C GLY A 213 -23.61 26.23 -1.29
N SER A 214 -23.39 25.17 -2.08
CA SER A 214 -24.28 24.01 -2.16
C SER A 214 -24.47 23.32 -0.82
N THR A 215 -23.37 23.09 -0.10
CA THR A 215 -23.41 22.48 1.26
C THR A 215 -24.20 23.37 2.22
N LYS A 216 -23.96 24.67 2.25
CA LYS A 216 -24.71 25.60 3.10
C LYS A 216 -26.21 25.56 2.85
N ALA A 217 -26.60 25.48 1.58
CA ALA A 217 -28.02 25.46 1.18
C ALA A 217 -28.73 24.14 1.57
N LEU A 218 -28.06 23.00 1.50
CA LEU A 218 -28.72 21.69 1.53
C LEU A 218 -28.42 20.86 2.79
N ILE A 219 -27.30 21.07 3.46
CA ILE A 219 -26.82 20.16 4.51
C ILE A 219 -27.81 20.03 5.69
N LYS A 220 -28.55 21.07 6.05
CA LYS A 220 -29.55 21.01 7.14
C LYS A 220 -30.66 20.02 6.81
N SER A 221 -31.16 20.04 5.59
CA SER A 221 -32.21 19.10 5.15
C SER A 221 -31.72 17.67 5.09
N VAL A 222 -30.46 17.46 4.72
CA VAL A 222 -29.79 16.16 4.71
C VAL A 222 -29.56 15.66 6.12
N ALA A 223 -29.02 16.49 7.00
CA ALA A 223 -28.73 16.15 8.40
C ALA A 223 -29.97 15.68 9.17
N THR A 224 -31.11 16.31 8.93
CA THR A 224 -32.40 15.91 9.52
C THR A 224 -32.78 14.47 9.18
N ARG A 225 -32.50 14.00 7.97
CA ARG A 225 -32.76 12.62 7.53
C ARG A 225 -31.89 11.60 8.31
N TRP A 226 -30.68 12.00 8.69
CA TRP A 226 -29.77 11.21 9.54
C TRP A 226 -29.98 11.45 11.04
N ARG A 227 -31.03 12.17 11.43
CA ARG A 227 -31.36 12.51 12.82
C ARG A 227 -30.30 13.35 13.51
N TYR A 228 -29.71 14.27 12.78
CA TYR A 228 -28.89 15.30 13.34
C TYR A 228 -29.66 16.61 13.46
N LEU A 229 -29.54 17.26 14.61
CA LEU A 229 -30.10 18.57 14.89
C LEU A 229 -29.00 19.60 14.86
N VAL A 230 -29.29 20.78 14.31
CA VAL A 230 -28.34 21.92 14.32
C VAL A 230 -28.10 22.34 15.76
N GLN A 231 -26.86 22.30 16.20
CA GLN A 231 -26.43 22.80 17.49
C GLN A 231 -25.92 24.23 17.39
N HIS A 232 -25.18 24.56 16.35
CA HIS A 232 -24.67 25.88 16.06
C HIS A 232 -24.54 26.09 14.55
N GLU A 233 -24.87 27.28 14.05
CA GLU A 233 -24.72 27.67 12.65
C GLU A 233 -24.03 29.04 12.61
N GLY A 234 -22.88 29.08 11.95
CA GLY A 234 -22.16 30.30 11.64
C GLY A 234 -22.23 30.67 10.16
N GLU A 235 -21.55 31.72 9.78
CA GLU A 235 -21.51 32.15 8.37
C GLU A 235 -20.84 31.13 7.47
N HIS A 236 -19.76 30.47 7.94
CA HIS A 236 -18.94 29.55 7.16
C HIS A 236 -18.98 28.11 7.66
N THR A 237 -19.63 27.85 8.80
CA THR A 237 -19.58 26.56 9.49
C THR A 237 -20.92 26.16 10.08
N ILE A 238 -21.08 24.86 10.27
CA ILE A 238 -22.22 24.29 10.99
C ILE A 238 -21.75 23.18 11.92
N LEU A 239 -22.43 23.05 13.06
CA LEU A 239 -22.22 21.99 14.04
C LEU A 239 -23.55 21.29 14.29
N PHE A 240 -23.54 19.98 14.22
CA PHE A 240 -24.68 19.14 14.53
C PHE A 240 -24.51 18.38 15.85
N ARG A 241 -25.63 18.01 16.44
CA ARG A 241 -25.71 16.99 17.51
C ARG A 241 -26.62 15.87 17.07
N GLN A 242 -26.29 14.65 17.43
CA GLN A 242 -27.18 13.51 17.19
C GLN A 242 -28.39 13.56 18.11
N GLU A 243 -29.57 13.27 17.59
CA GLU A 243 -30.79 13.15 18.36
C GLU A 243 -30.76 11.85 19.18
N ASN A 244 -30.70 11.96 20.52
CA ASN A 244 -30.75 10.80 21.40
C ASN A 244 -32.11 10.13 21.33
N ARG A 245 -32.18 8.82 21.08
CA ARG A 245 -33.41 8.03 21.26
C ARG A 245 -33.81 8.07 22.73
N PRO A 246 -35.06 8.40 23.07
CA PRO A 246 -35.57 8.04 24.39
C PRO A 246 -35.55 6.51 24.51
N ILE A 247 -34.85 6.00 25.51
CA ILE A 247 -34.85 4.58 25.86
C ILE A 247 -36.32 4.25 26.17
N ARG A 248 -36.99 3.55 25.27
CA ARG A 248 -38.30 2.93 25.60
C ARG A 248 -38.00 1.89 26.69
N ARG A 249 -38.24 2.24 27.96
CA ARG A 249 -38.36 1.27 29.02
C ARG A 249 -39.52 0.36 28.65
N SER A 250 -39.24 -0.87 28.27
CA SER A 250 -40.22 -1.93 28.22
C SER A 250 -40.69 -2.15 29.66
N ILE A 251 -41.89 -1.69 29.95
CA ILE A 251 -42.62 -2.10 31.15
C ILE A 251 -43.07 -3.53 30.86
N SER A 252 -42.37 -4.50 31.46
CA SER A 252 -42.83 -5.86 31.55
C SER A 252 -43.94 -5.89 32.61
N PHE A 253 -45.15 -6.26 32.24
CA PHE A 253 -46.19 -6.75 33.12
C PHE A 253 -46.03 -8.27 33.28
#